data_1a4553e4b82c136707a1bc54e01e44bf
#
_entry.id   1a4553e4b82c136707a1bc54e01e44bf
#
_cell.length_a   1.000
_cell.length_b   1.000
_cell.length_c   1.000
_cell.angle_alpha   90.00
_cell.angle_beta   90.00
_cell.angle_gamma   90.00
#
_symmetry.space_group_name_H-M   'P 1'
#
loop_
_entity.id
_entity.type
_entity.pdbx_description
1 polymer ?
#
loop_
_entity_poly.entity_id
_entity_poly.type
_entity_poly.pdbx_seq_one_letter_code
_entity_poly.pdbx_strand_id
1 'polypeptide(L)'
;MKWVKKYEGILIPVIALILSLAVAGVVIALLGKNPFAAFGNLLQGSGILPKPRYAGGKSMLTDFCSFLNYWTPMLFAALGVAVALKAGLFNIAISGQMLAAGFSSSIIVGYSSLQGAIAKPLVILV
;
A
#
# COMPACT_ATOMS: atom_id res chain seq x y z
N MET A 1 4.56 17.32 -31.55
CA MET A 1 3.42 16.61 -30.98
C MET A 1 3.53 15.08 -31.01
N LYS A 2 4.37 14.43 -31.81
CA LYS A 2 4.56 12.96 -31.81
C LYS A 2 5.18 12.39 -30.52
N TRP A 3 6.00 13.15 -29.81
CA TRP A 3 6.65 12.73 -28.56
C TRP A 3 5.68 12.61 -27.38
N VAL A 4 4.67 13.48 -27.32
CA VAL A 4 3.67 13.45 -26.24
C VAL A 4 2.85 12.17 -26.28
N LYS A 5 2.39 11.75 -27.47
CA LYS A 5 1.62 10.49 -27.66
C LYS A 5 2.37 9.23 -27.25
N LYS A 6 3.71 9.23 -27.39
CA LYS A 6 4.54 8.06 -27.03
C LYS A 6 4.65 7.86 -25.52
N TYR A 7 4.54 8.94 -24.74
CA TYR A 7 4.72 8.91 -23.29
C TYR A 7 3.44 9.20 -22.50
N GLU A 8 2.29 9.34 -23.16
CA GLU A 8 0.98 9.60 -22.53
C GLU A 8 0.66 8.58 -21.42
N GLY A 9 0.98 7.29 -21.64
CA GLY A 9 0.74 6.22 -20.67
C GLY A 9 1.52 6.36 -19.36
N ILE A 10 2.65 7.08 -19.37
CA ILE A 10 3.47 7.31 -18.16
C ILE A 10 3.30 8.75 -17.67
N LEU A 11 3.16 9.70 -18.58
CA LEU A 11 3.08 11.12 -18.26
C LEU A 11 1.81 11.46 -17.49
N ILE A 12 0.66 10.90 -17.88
CA ILE A 12 -0.62 11.15 -17.22
C ILE A 12 -0.61 10.70 -15.76
N PRO A 13 -0.21 9.46 -15.42
CA PRO A 13 -0.11 9.04 -14.02
C PRO A 13 0.89 9.86 -13.20
N VAL A 14 2.02 10.26 -13.77
CA VAL A 14 3.02 11.08 -13.09
C VAL A 14 2.49 12.49 -12.79
N ILE A 15 1.85 13.12 -13.76
CA ILE A 15 1.23 14.44 -13.56
C ILE A 15 0.12 14.35 -12.51
N ALA A 16 -0.73 13.32 -12.57
CA ALA A 16 -1.80 13.10 -11.60
C ALA A 16 -1.23 12.91 -10.18
N LEU A 17 -0.12 12.19 -10.03
CA LEU A 17 0.56 11.99 -8.76
C LEU A 17 1.12 13.31 -8.21
N ILE A 18 1.80 14.11 -9.03
CA ILE A 18 2.33 15.41 -8.63
C ILE A 18 1.20 16.36 -8.22
N LEU A 19 0.12 16.39 -8.99
CA LEU A 19 -1.04 17.23 -8.72
C LEU A 19 -1.72 16.83 -7.41
N SER A 20 -1.89 15.53 -7.16
CA SER A 20 -2.48 15.03 -5.90
C SER A 20 -1.62 15.34 -4.69
N LEU A 21 -0.29 15.25 -4.79
CA LEU A 21 0.64 15.65 -3.74
C LEU A 21 0.58 17.16 -3.49
N ALA A 22 0.47 17.97 -4.53
CA ALA A 22 0.32 19.42 -4.40
C ALA A 22 -0.98 19.78 -3.66
N VAL A 23 -2.11 19.17 -4.04
CA VAL A 23 -3.40 19.36 -3.35
C VAL A 23 -3.31 18.93 -1.89
N ALA A 24 -2.71 17.75 -1.62
CA ALA A 24 -2.48 17.29 -0.24
C ALA A 24 -1.64 18.29 0.56
N GLY A 25 -0.59 18.85 -0.05
CA GLY A 25 0.26 19.87 0.56
C GLY A 25 -0.53 21.14 0.92
N VAL A 26 -1.41 21.60 0.02
CA VAL A 26 -2.29 22.75 0.28
C VAL A 26 -3.25 22.46 1.44
N VAL A 27 -3.89 21.30 1.47
CA VAL A 27 -4.79 20.90 2.57
C VAL A 27 -4.05 20.87 3.91
N ILE A 28 -2.83 20.32 3.95
CA ILE A 28 -2.00 20.27 5.17
C ILE A 28 -1.64 21.70 5.63
N ALA A 29 -1.31 22.59 4.70
CA ALA A 29 -1.01 23.98 4.99
C ALA A 29 -2.23 24.72 5.55
N LEU A 30 -3.42 24.49 5.00
CA LEU A 30 -4.69 25.06 5.50
C LEU A 30 -5.03 24.58 6.92
N LEU A 31 -4.61 23.37 7.30
CA LEU A 31 -4.72 22.84 8.66
C LEU A 31 -3.66 23.41 9.63
N GLY A 32 -2.88 24.40 9.20
CA GLY A 32 -1.84 25.04 10.03
C GLY A 32 -0.62 24.15 10.28
N LYS A 33 -0.42 23.10 9.49
CA LYS A 33 0.73 22.18 9.58
C LYS A 33 1.72 22.45 8.45
N ASN A 34 3.00 22.16 8.69
CA ASN A 34 4.03 22.29 7.67
C ASN A 34 3.96 21.09 6.71
N PRO A 35 3.63 21.29 5.41
CA PRO A 35 3.53 20.19 4.45
C PRO A 35 4.87 19.49 4.21
N PHE A 36 6.00 20.21 4.24
CA PHE A 36 7.32 19.61 4.09
C PHE A 36 7.67 18.66 5.24
N ALA A 37 7.32 19.05 6.47
CA ALA A 37 7.48 18.18 7.64
C ALA A 37 6.56 16.95 7.55
N ALA A 38 5.34 17.10 7.05
CA ALA A 38 4.40 15.99 6.88
C ALA A 38 4.91 14.99 5.84
N PHE A 39 5.40 15.44 4.68
CA PHE A 39 6.01 14.56 3.67
C PHE A 39 7.30 13.92 4.17
N GLY A 40 8.13 14.66 4.93
CA GLY A 40 9.30 14.08 5.59
C GLY A 40 8.93 12.95 6.56
N ASN A 41 7.87 13.12 7.34
CA ASN A 41 7.36 12.10 8.26
C ASN A 41 6.83 10.86 7.51
N LEU A 42 6.22 11.02 6.33
CA LEU A 42 5.82 9.90 5.48
C LEU A 42 7.04 9.08 5.03
N LEU A 43 8.11 9.74 4.58
CA LEU A 43 9.35 9.07 4.19
C LEU A 43 10.06 8.41 5.37
N GLN A 44 9.99 9.00 6.56
CA GLN A 44 10.47 8.38 7.79
C GLN A 44 9.61 7.17 8.20
N GLY A 45 8.29 7.25 8.00
CA GLY A 45 7.36 6.16 8.27
C GLY A 45 7.57 4.93 7.37
N SER A 46 7.97 5.16 6.11
CA SER A 46 8.30 4.09 5.16
C SER A 46 9.66 3.44 5.39
N GLY A 47 10.48 3.96 6.30
CA GLY A 47 11.85 3.47 6.54
C GLY A 47 12.86 3.88 5.46
N ILE A 48 12.55 4.84 4.59
CA ILE A 48 13.49 5.40 3.62
C ILE A 48 14.40 6.42 4.29
N LEU A 49 13.85 7.20 5.23
CA LEU A 49 14.61 8.17 6.03
C LEU A 49 14.65 7.74 7.50
N PRO A 50 15.79 7.92 8.20
CA PRO A 50 15.90 7.62 9.61
C PRO A 50 15.03 8.57 10.44
N LYS A 51 14.37 8.04 11.47
CA LYS A 51 13.66 8.83 12.47
C LYS A 51 14.62 9.39 13.51
N PRO A 52 14.33 10.58 14.07
CA PRO A 52 15.17 11.15 15.15
C PRO A 52 15.18 10.29 16.42
N ARG A 53 14.12 9.51 16.65
CA ARG A 53 14.00 8.61 17.81
C ARG A 53 13.19 7.38 17.46
N TYR A 54 13.71 6.21 17.76
CA TYR A 54 13.03 4.92 17.69
C TYR A 54 12.65 4.46 19.09
N ALA A 55 11.40 4.04 19.29
CA ALA A 55 10.92 3.52 20.55
C ALA A 55 10.92 1.98 20.53
N GLY A 56 11.24 1.34 21.67
CA GLY A 56 11.02 -0.08 21.87
C GLY A 56 11.83 -1.03 20.99
N GLY A 57 13.11 -0.71 20.73
CA GLY A 57 13.99 -1.59 19.94
C GLY A 57 13.68 -1.62 18.43
N LYS A 58 12.77 -0.77 17.96
CA LYS A 58 12.51 -0.60 16.53
C LYS A 58 13.71 0.06 15.85
N SER A 59 13.87 -0.19 14.56
CA SER A 59 14.93 0.38 13.74
C SER A 59 14.37 0.79 12.38
N MET A 60 15.16 1.51 11.60
CA MET A 60 14.82 1.85 10.22
C MET A 60 14.43 0.60 9.40
N LEU A 61 15.13 -0.53 9.60
CA LEU A 61 14.81 -1.81 8.97
C LEU A 61 13.42 -2.33 9.38
N THR A 62 13.03 -2.16 10.65
CA THR A 62 11.69 -2.56 11.12
C THR A 62 10.60 -1.75 10.43
N ASP A 63 10.80 -0.44 10.26
CA ASP A 63 9.85 0.42 9.55
C ASP A 63 9.77 0.04 8.06
N PHE A 64 10.91 -0.24 7.42
CA PHE A 64 10.96 -0.68 6.03
C PHE A 64 10.29 -2.04 5.83
N CYS A 65 10.54 -3.02 6.71
CA CYS A 65 9.84 -4.31 6.68
C CYS A 65 8.33 -4.15 6.90
N SER A 66 7.92 -3.25 7.78
CA SER A 66 6.50 -2.94 7.98
C SER A 66 5.88 -2.31 6.73
N PHE A 67 6.59 -1.39 6.08
CA PHE A 67 6.18 -0.81 4.81
C PHE A 67 5.98 -1.88 3.73
N LEU A 68 6.93 -2.80 3.55
CA LEU A 68 6.82 -3.91 2.60
C LEU A 68 5.63 -4.83 2.93
N ASN A 69 5.39 -5.08 4.21
CA ASN A 69 4.27 -5.91 4.66
C ASN A 69 2.91 -5.30 4.28
N TYR A 70 2.75 -3.98 4.38
CA TYR A 70 1.53 -3.29 3.92
C TYR A 70 1.47 -3.13 2.40
N TRP A 71 2.61 -2.95 1.76
CA TRP A 71 2.68 -2.73 0.31
C TRP A 71 2.37 -3.99 -0.50
N THR A 72 2.78 -5.16 0.01
CA THR A 72 2.58 -6.46 -0.66
C THR A 72 1.10 -6.75 -1.00
N PRO A 73 0.14 -6.73 -0.06
CA PRO A 73 -1.26 -6.98 -0.39
C PRO A 73 -1.85 -5.91 -1.31
N MET A 74 -1.42 -4.66 -1.20
CA MET A 74 -1.85 -3.59 -2.10
C MET A 74 -1.39 -3.83 -3.54
N LEU A 75 -0.18 -4.35 -3.73
CA LEU A 75 0.38 -4.68 -5.04
C LEU A 75 -0.43 -5.82 -5.69
N PHE A 76 -0.75 -6.88 -4.94
CA PHE A 76 -1.58 -7.97 -5.44
C PHE A 76 -3.00 -7.50 -5.78
N ALA A 77 -3.60 -6.64 -4.96
CA ALA A 77 -4.88 -6.03 -5.24
C ALA A 77 -4.83 -5.20 -6.54
N ALA A 78 -3.81 -4.38 -6.72
CA ALA A 78 -3.62 -3.57 -7.94
C ALA A 78 -3.44 -4.45 -9.19
N LEU A 79 -2.71 -5.55 -9.10
CA LEU A 79 -2.58 -6.53 -10.19
C LEU A 79 -3.93 -7.17 -10.52
N GLY A 80 -4.71 -7.56 -9.52
CA GLY A 80 -6.07 -8.09 -9.71
C GLY A 80 -6.98 -7.12 -10.46
N VAL A 81 -6.94 -5.82 -10.09
CA VAL A 81 -7.66 -4.76 -10.82
C VAL A 81 -7.18 -4.64 -12.25
N ALA A 82 -5.87 -4.62 -12.47
CA ALA A 82 -5.28 -4.45 -13.79
C ALA A 82 -5.67 -5.59 -14.74
N VAL A 83 -5.70 -6.84 -14.24
CA VAL A 83 -6.14 -8.00 -15.00
C VAL A 83 -7.63 -7.90 -15.31
N ALA A 84 -8.47 -7.56 -14.32
CA ALA A 84 -9.90 -7.40 -14.50
C ALA A 84 -10.23 -6.32 -15.55
N LEU A 85 -9.58 -5.18 -15.49
CA LEU A 85 -9.76 -4.10 -16.48
C LEU A 85 -9.34 -4.52 -17.89
N LYS A 86 -8.24 -5.27 -18.03
CA LYS A 86 -7.83 -5.83 -19.33
C LYS A 86 -8.82 -6.85 -19.88
N ALA A 87 -9.51 -7.57 -19.02
CA ALA A 87 -10.58 -8.50 -19.38
C ALA A 87 -11.93 -7.79 -19.67
N GLY A 88 -11.99 -6.46 -19.59
CA GLY A 88 -13.23 -5.69 -19.76
C GLY A 88 -14.19 -5.79 -18.57
N LEU A 89 -13.72 -6.29 -17.44
CA LEU A 89 -14.50 -6.44 -16.21
C LEU A 89 -14.16 -5.30 -15.25
N PHE A 90 -15.18 -4.65 -14.70
CA PHE A 90 -14.99 -3.64 -13.66
C PHE A 90 -15.20 -4.26 -12.29
N ASN A 91 -14.11 -4.55 -11.59
CA ASN A 91 -14.15 -5.18 -10.26
C ASN A 91 -14.14 -4.13 -9.15
N ILE A 92 -15.33 -3.80 -8.63
CA ILE A 92 -15.50 -2.88 -7.49
C ILE A 92 -15.31 -3.60 -6.14
N ALA A 93 -15.37 -4.95 -6.13
CA ALA A 93 -15.47 -5.74 -4.92
C ALA A 93 -14.11 -6.11 -4.27
N ILE A 94 -12.99 -5.50 -4.67
CA ILE A 94 -11.65 -5.87 -4.18
C ILE A 94 -11.53 -5.76 -2.67
N SER A 95 -12.03 -4.68 -2.07
CA SER A 95 -12.01 -4.51 -0.62
C SER A 95 -12.83 -5.61 0.09
N GLY A 96 -13.97 -5.98 -0.47
CA GLY A 96 -14.79 -7.09 0.03
C GLY A 96 -14.10 -8.44 -0.10
N GLN A 97 -13.42 -8.68 -1.22
CA GLN A 97 -12.63 -9.90 -1.46
C GLN A 97 -11.47 -10.01 -0.47
N MET A 98 -10.74 -8.92 -0.21
CA MET A 98 -9.68 -8.89 0.80
C MET A 98 -10.22 -9.13 2.21
N LEU A 99 -11.38 -8.56 2.54
CA LEU A 99 -12.03 -8.78 3.83
C LEU A 99 -12.48 -10.24 3.98
N ALA A 100 -13.09 -10.82 2.95
CA ALA A 100 -13.53 -12.21 2.95
C ALA A 100 -12.35 -13.18 3.08
N ALA A 101 -11.25 -12.94 2.37
CA ALA A 101 -10.04 -13.73 2.49
C ALA A 101 -9.44 -13.65 3.90
N GLY A 102 -9.34 -12.44 4.47
CA GLY A 102 -8.87 -12.23 5.84
C GLY A 102 -9.76 -12.93 6.89
N PHE A 103 -11.07 -12.85 6.71
CA PHE A 103 -12.04 -13.51 7.59
C PHE A 103 -11.94 -15.04 7.51
N SER A 104 -11.92 -15.59 6.30
CA SER A 104 -11.76 -17.04 6.07
C SER A 104 -10.45 -17.56 6.67
N SER A 105 -9.35 -16.86 6.44
CA SER A 105 -8.04 -17.20 7.00
C SER A 105 -8.06 -17.17 8.53
N SER A 106 -8.70 -16.18 9.14
CA SER A 106 -8.83 -16.06 10.60
C SER A 106 -9.65 -17.20 11.21
N ILE A 107 -10.72 -17.61 10.54
CA ILE A 107 -11.54 -18.74 10.99
C ILE A 107 -10.73 -20.04 10.88
N ILE A 108 -10.12 -20.30 9.74
CA ILE A 108 -9.38 -21.55 9.50
C ILE A 108 -8.25 -21.70 10.52
N VAL A 109 -7.48 -20.64 10.77
CA VAL A 109 -6.36 -20.68 11.70
C VAL A 109 -6.80 -20.58 13.16
N GLY A 110 -7.80 -19.73 13.45
CA GLY A 110 -8.27 -19.49 14.82
C GLY A 110 -9.03 -20.66 15.44
N TYR A 111 -9.79 -21.40 14.63
CA TYR A 111 -10.59 -22.56 15.09
C TYR A 111 -9.96 -23.90 14.76
N SER A 112 -8.89 -23.95 13.97
CA SER A 112 -8.16 -25.19 13.74
C SER A 112 -7.14 -25.44 14.86
N SER A 113 -6.95 -26.72 15.21
CA SER A 113 -5.86 -27.14 16.08
C SER A 113 -4.48 -27.07 15.39
N LEU A 114 -4.42 -26.60 14.15
CA LEU A 114 -3.22 -26.44 13.35
C LEU A 114 -2.42 -25.22 13.83
N GLN A 115 -1.52 -25.45 14.78
CA GLN A 115 -0.60 -24.43 15.27
C GLN A 115 0.81 -24.61 14.71
N GLY A 116 1.58 -23.52 14.62
CA GLY A 116 2.98 -23.58 14.25
C GLY A 116 3.27 -23.49 12.76
N ALA A 117 4.21 -24.33 12.28
CA ALA A 117 4.78 -24.24 10.92
C ALA A 117 3.78 -24.53 9.80
N ILE A 118 2.69 -25.27 10.08
CA ILE A 118 1.69 -25.66 9.08
C ILE A 118 0.59 -24.59 8.90
N ALA A 119 0.29 -23.82 9.93
CA ALA A 119 -0.73 -22.77 9.87
C ALA A 119 -0.37 -21.65 8.88
N LYS A 120 0.91 -21.26 8.83
CA LYS A 120 1.38 -20.17 7.96
C LYS A 120 1.20 -20.45 6.46
N PRO A 121 1.64 -21.60 5.91
CA PRO A 121 1.43 -21.91 4.50
C PRO A 121 -0.04 -22.09 4.15
N LEU A 122 -0.87 -22.57 5.09
CA LEU A 122 -2.30 -22.75 4.86
C LEU A 122 -3.04 -21.41 4.73
N VAL A 123 -2.66 -20.41 5.49
CA VAL A 123 -3.19 -19.03 5.37
C VAL A 123 -2.84 -18.38 4.02
N ILE A 124 -1.69 -18.74 3.44
CA ILE A 124 -1.25 -18.21 2.14
C ILE A 124 -2.05 -18.84 1.00
N LEU A 125 -2.57 -20.07 1.17
CA LEU A 125 -3.32 -20.82 0.15
C LEU A 125 -4.82 -20.47 0.11
N VAL A 126 -5.37 -19.83 1.16
CA VAL A 126 -6.76 -19.40 1.26
C VAL A 126 -6.91 -17.93 0.86
#